data_128a041f2caece6a6725840cbe18b97e
#
_entry.id   128a041f2caece6a6725840cbe18b97e
#
_cell.length_a   1.000
_cell.length_b   1.000
_cell.length_c   1.000
_cell.angle_alpha   90.00
_cell.angle_beta   90.00
_cell.angle_gamma   90.00
#
_symmetry.space_group_name_H-M   'P 1'
#
loop_
_entity.id
_entity.type
_entity.pdbx_description
1 polymer ?
#
loop_
_entity_poly.entity_id
_entity_poly.type
_entity_poly.pdbx_seq_one_letter_code
_entity_poly.pdbx_strand_id
1 'polypeptide(L)'
;MRGIYTPVTDIRRKVFTEVARMAYEVNELSDYEQLMRELPFKIIPGEEKSLRSSIFLERAIVSERIRLAMGLSLRPVTESVSATEDLEHSVIADKYYEPPLINVIKFACNKCPEKIIKVTSMCQGCLAHPCQEVCPKKAISFRNGRSHIDQDLCIKCGRCVTTCPYNAIVK
;
A
#
# COMPACT_ATOMS: atom_id res chain seq x y z
N MET A 1 8.93 6.69 -12.36
CA MET A 1 9.81 7.09 -11.23
C MET A 1 11.21 6.45 -11.37
N ARG A 2 11.71 6.31 -12.60
CA ARG A 2 13.07 5.81 -12.82
C ARG A 2 14.06 6.93 -12.43
N GLY A 3 15.09 6.59 -11.65
CA GLY A 3 16.14 7.53 -11.23
C GLY A 3 15.92 8.29 -9.91
N ILE A 4 14.75 8.17 -9.27
CA ILE A 4 14.53 8.80 -7.96
C ILE A 4 14.86 7.78 -6.87
N TYR A 5 15.87 8.09 -6.05
CA TYR A 5 16.19 7.31 -4.86
C TYR A 5 15.19 7.65 -3.75
N THR A 6 14.56 6.64 -3.21
CA THR A 6 13.55 6.78 -2.14
C THR A 6 13.92 5.90 -0.95
N PRO A 7 13.40 6.20 0.26
CA PRO A 7 13.59 5.32 1.42
C PRO A 7 13.16 3.87 1.17
N VAL A 8 12.14 3.66 0.32
CA VAL A 8 11.72 2.31 -0.10
C VAL A 8 12.80 1.63 -0.95
N THR A 9 13.53 2.40 -1.76
CA THR A 9 14.67 1.89 -2.55
C THR A 9 15.80 1.45 -1.64
N ASP A 10 16.07 2.21 -0.57
CA ASP A 10 17.07 1.87 0.43
C ASP A 10 16.74 0.55 1.15
N ILE A 11 15.50 0.42 1.64
CA ILE A 11 15.04 -0.82 2.26
C ILE A 11 15.17 -2.02 1.30
N ARG A 12 14.80 -1.86 0.03
CA ARG A 12 14.96 -2.93 -0.97
C ARG A 12 16.42 -3.36 -1.14
N ARG A 13 17.33 -2.39 -1.22
CA ARG A 13 18.77 -2.68 -1.30
C ARG A 13 19.27 -3.44 -0.08
N LYS A 14 18.90 -2.99 1.13
CA LYS A 14 19.24 -3.68 2.37
C LYS A 14 18.74 -5.12 2.38
N VAL A 15 17.48 -5.35 1.98
CA VAL A 15 16.91 -6.70 1.88
C VAL A 15 17.72 -7.56 0.93
N PHE A 16 17.99 -7.11 -0.30
CA PHE A 16 18.76 -7.90 -1.26
C PHE A 16 20.21 -8.14 -0.81
N THR A 17 20.84 -7.16 -0.17
CA THR A 17 22.19 -7.31 0.37
C THR A 17 22.25 -8.38 1.47
N GLU A 18 21.28 -8.36 2.40
CA GLU A 18 21.26 -9.32 3.49
C GLU A 18 20.90 -10.74 3.00
N VAL A 19 19.95 -10.86 2.06
CA VAL A 19 19.62 -12.15 1.46
C VAL A 19 20.82 -12.72 0.68
N ALA A 20 21.54 -11.89 -0.09
CA ALA A 20 22.75 -12.33 -0.76
C ALA A 20 23.84 -12.77 0.24
N ARG A 21 24.00 -12.01 1.35
CA ARG A 21 24.96 -12.39 2.40
C ARG A 21 24.61 -13.75 3.00
N MET A 22 23.34 -13.98 3.34
CA MET A 22 22.87 -15.28 3.82
C MET A 22 23.24 -16.42 2.86
N ALA A 23 23.01 -16.21 1.56
CA ALA A 23 23.32 -17.25 0.55
C ALA A 23 24.80 -17.59 0.43
N TYR A 24 25.72 -16.68 0.83
CA TYR A 24 27.17 -16.93 0.79
C TYR A 24 27.75 -17.40 2.13
N GLU A 25 27.17 -17.00 3.24
CA GLU A 25 27.74 -17.21 4.58
C GLU A 25 27.10 -18.39 5.32
N VAL A 26 25.88 -18.80 4.94
CA VAL A 26 25.12 -19.81 5.68
C VAL A 26 25.02 -21.11 4.91
N ASN A 27 25.29 -22.20 5.59
CA ASN A 27 25.25 -23.54 5.00
C ASN A 27 24.12 -24.42 5.54
N GLU A 28 23.61 -24.10 6.75
CA GLU A 28 22.59 -24.90 7.42
C GLU A 28 21.22 -24.23 7.37
N LEU A 29 20.17 -25.02 7.18
CA LEU A 29 18.78 -24.53 7.08
C LEU A 29 18.32 -23.86 8.37
N SER A 30 18.72 -24.36 9.54
CA SER A 30 18.41 -23.78 10.85
C SER A 30 18.89 -22.34 11.01
N ASP A 31 20.08 -22.05 10.46
CA ASP A 31 20.65 -20.71 10.53
C ASP A 31 19.90 -19.72 9.63
N TYR A 32 19.42 -20.20 8.47
CA TYR A 32 18.50 -19.39 7.63
C TYR A 32 17.22 -19.03 8.35
N GLU A 33 16.63 -19.96 9.09
CA GLU A 33 15.41 -19.69 9.87
C GLU A 33 15.62 -18.59 10.92
N GLN A 34 16.73 -18.70 11.66
CA GLN A 34 17.06 -17.71 12.68
C GLN A 34 17.28 -16.33 12.04
N LEU A 35 18.10 -16.26 11.00
CA LEU A 35 18.38 -15.01 10.30
C LEU A 35 17.14 -14.38 9.70
N MET A 36 16.25 -15.15 9.09
CA MET A 36 14.98 -14.62 8.56
C MET A 36 14.11 -13.97 9.63
N ARG A 37 14.16 -14.45 10.86
CA ARG A 37 13.43 -13.84 12.00
C ARG A 37 14.12 -12.56 12.49
N GLU A 38 15.44 -12.49 12.46
CA GLU A 38 16.24 -11.36 12.97
C GLU A 38 16.38 -10.21 11.95
N LEU A 39 16.47 -10.52 10.65
CA LEU A 39 16.70 -9.54 9.59
C LEU A 39 15.72 -8.36 9.55
N PRO A 40 14.41 -8.52 9.79
CA PRO A 40 13.49 -7.38 9.85
C PRO A 40 13.87 -6.36 10.92
N PHE A 41 14.43 -6.81 12.04
CA PHE A 41 14.89 -5.96 13.14
C PHE A 41 16.24 -5.32 12.84
N LYS A 42 17.13 -6.02 12.12
CA LYS A 42 18.40 -5.47 11.64
C LYS A 42 18.21 -4.40 10.57
N ILE A 43 17.27 -4.61 9.64
CA ILE A 43 16.99 -3.68 8.53
C ILE A 43 16.22 -2.46 9.00
N ILE A 44 15.27 -2.63 9.93
CA ILE A 44 14.48 -1.58 10.59
C ILE A 44 14.79 -1.58 12.08
N PRO A 45 15.90 -0.99 12.52
CA PRO A 45 16.29 -0.91 13.92
C PRO A 45 15.45 0.12 14.70
N GLY A 46 15.54 0.05 16.03
CA GLY A 46 14.91 1.02 16.94
C GLY A 46 13.43 0.78 17.17
N GLU A 47 12.75 1.77 17.71
CA GLU A 47 11.33 1.70 18.12
C GLU A 47 10.45 2.67 17.36
N GLU A 48 11.05 3.63 16.65
CA GLU A 48 10.31 4.67 15.94
C GLU A 48 9.97 4.25 14.51
N LYS A 49 8.73 4.53 14.12
CA LYS A 49 8.26 4.35 12.74
C LYS A 49 8.87 5.39 11.81
N SER A 50 9.14 5.02 10.57
CA SER A 50 9.70 5.93 9.56
C SER A 50 8.82 6.12 8.32
N LEU A 51 8.26 5.07 7.79
CA LEU A 51 7.55 5.07 6.49
C LEU A 51 6.08 4.67 6.58
N ARG A 52 5.68 4.00 7.64
CA ARG A 52 4.33 3.46 7.80
C ARG A 52 3.73 3.89 9.13
N SER A 53 2.49 3.50 9.38
CA SER A 53 1.76 3.84 10.61
C SER A 53 2.38 3.23 11.87
N SER A 54 3.15 2.15 11.73
CA SER A 54 3.73 1.39 12.83
C SER A 54 5.03 0.73 12.41
N ILE A 55 5.99 0.65 13.32
CA ILE A 55 7.26 -0.09 13.13
C ILE A 55 7.00 -1.59 12.93
N PHE A 56 5.98 -2.14 13.58
CA PHE A 56 5.58 -3.54 13.39
C PHE A 56 5.15 -3.81 11.95
N LEU A 57 4.39 -2.88 11.37
CA LEU A 57 3.99 -2.96 9.96
C LEU A 57 5.20 -2.86 9.04
N GLU A 58 6.16 -1.98 9.31
CA GLU A 58 7.39 -1.85 8.53
C GLU A 58 8.20 -3.14 8.55
N ARG A 59 8.38 -3.76 9.72
CA ARG A 59 9.07 -5.05 9.88
C ARG A 59 8.31 -6.20 9.22
N ALA A 60 6.98 -6.22 9.30
CA ALA A 60 6.17 -7.21 8.59
C ALA A 60 6.35 -7.09 7.07
N ILE A 61 6.38 -5.88 6.52
CA ILE A 61 6.64 -5.63 5.09
C ILE A 61 8.05 -6.12 4.72
N VAL A 62 9.05 -5.86 5.55
CA VAL A 62 10.42 -6.33 5.31
C VAL A 62 10.48 -7.86 5.35
N SER A 63 9.80 -8.51 6.28
CA SER A 63 9.71 -9.97 6.36
C SER A 63 9.16 -10.58 5.07
N GLU A 64 8.07 -10.05 4.53
CA GLU A 64 7.54 -10.51 3.24
C GLU A 64 8.50 -10.22 2.07
N ARG A 65 9.23 -9.10 2.10
CA ARG A 65 10.24 -8.81 1.08
C ARG A 65 11.42 -9.77 1.12
N ILE A 66 11.83 -10.21 2.30
CA ILE A 66 12.88 -11.24 2.46
C ILE A 66 12.40 -12.55 1.85
N ARG A 67 11.18 -13.00 2.18
CA ARG A 67 10.58 -14.21 1.57
C ARG A 67 10.59 -14.13 0.04
N LEU A 68 10.08 -13.04 -0.52
CA LEU A 68 10.07 -12.84 -1.97
C LEU A 68 11.47 -12.79 -2.59
N ALA A 69 12.46 -12.21 -1.90
CA ALA A 69 13.83 -12.15 -2.36
C ALA A 69 14.51 -13.53 -2.36
N MET A 70 14.06 -14.43 -1.48
CA MET A 70 14.48 -15.84 -1.44
C MET A 70 13.67 -16.73 -2.40
N GLY A 71 12.75 -16.16 -3.18
CA GLY A 71 11.91 -16.91 -4.11
C GLY A 71 10.73 -17.64 -3.46
N LEU A 72 10.39 -17.32 -2.20
CA LEU A 72 9.23 -17.87 -1.50
C LEU A 72 7.96 -17.08 -1.83
N SER A 73 6.81 -17.71 -1.69
CA SER A 73 5.52 -17.06 -1.84
C SER A 73 5.19 -16.14 -0.67
N LEU A 74 4.30 -15.15 -0.91
CA LEU A 74 3.72 -14.36 0.17
C LEU A 74 2.88 -15.23 1.09
N ARG A 75 2.91 -14.93 2.39
CA ARG A 75 2.04 -15.61 3.35
C ARG A 75 0.57 -15.23 3.12
N PRO A 76 -0.36 -16.19 3.24
CA PRO A 76 -1.79 -15.89 3.23
C PRO A 76 -2.16 -14.99 4.41
N VAL A 77 -3.11 -14.07 4.21
CA VAL A 77 -3.54 -13.12 5.25
C VAL A 77 -4.56 -13.77 6.21
N THR A 78 -5.18 -14.86 5.78
CA THR A 78 -6.25 -15.56 6.50
C THR A 78 -5.75 -16.63 7.45
N GLU A 79 -4.47 -17.00 7.36
CA GLU A 79 -3.89 -18.11 8.11
C GLU A 79 -2.64 -17.67 8.86
N SER A 80 -2.40 -18.28 10.01
CA SER A 80 -1.19 -18.03 10.80
C SER A 80 -0.05 -18.89 10.27
N VAL A 81 0.76 -18.31 9.38
CA VAL A 81 1.90 -18.99 8.75
C VAL A 81 3.20 -18.36 9.22
N SER A 82 4.21 -19.19 9.52
CA SER A 82 5.54 -18.72 9.92
C SER A 82 6.22 -17.92 8.80
N ALA A 83 7.07 -16.97 9.16
CA ALA A 83 7.90 -16.28 8.19
C ALA A 83 8.91 -17.22 7.49
N THR A 84 9.21 -18.36 8.11
CA THR A 84 10.17 -19.37 7.65
C THR A 84 9.51 -20.57 6.97
N GLU A 85 8.18 -20.56 6.80
CA GLU A 85 7.47 -21.62 6.08
C GLU A 85 7.96 -21.77 4.65
N ASP A 86 8.03 -23.01 4.17
CA ASP A 86 8.50 -23.40 2.83
C ASP A 86 9.98 -23.04 2.55
N LEU A 87 10.79 -22.81 3.59
CA LEU A 87 12.19 -22.39 3.43
C LEU A 87 13.01 -23.40 2.62
N GLU A 88 12.72 -24.66 2.73
CA GLU A 88 13.35 -25.73 1.95
C GLU A 88 13.19 -25.53 0.44
N HIS A 89 12.13 -24.87 0.00
CA HIS A 89 11.90 -24.56 -1.40
C HIS A 89 12.84 -23.46 -1.93
N SER A 90 13.48 -22.67 -1.07
CA SER A 90 14.39 -21.62 -1.48
C SER A 90 15.78 -22.14 -1.87
N VAL A 91 16.16 -23.33 -1.39
CA VAL A 91 17.48 -23.96 -1.64
C VAL A 91 17.49 -24.93 -2.82
N ILE A 92 16.38 -25.11 -3.53
CA ILE A 92 16.30 -25.99 -4.70
C ILE A 92 17.02 -25.32 -5.87
N ALA A 93 18.11 -25.95 -6.36
CA ALA A 93 18.96 -25.40 -7.43
C ALA A 93 18.22 -25.21 -8.76
N ASP A 94 17.32 -26.12 -9.11
CA ASP A 94 16.55 -26.13 -10.36
C ASP A 94 15.17 -25.50 -10.23
N LYS A 95 15.06 -24.45 -9.43
CA LYS A 95 13.78 -23.76 -9.21
C LYS A 95 13.37 -22.95 -10.43
N TYR A 96 12.27 -23.33 -11.06
CA TYR A 96 11.61 -22.52 -12.08
C TYR A 96 10.75 -21.46 -11.43
N TYR A 97 10.78 -20.24 -11.98
CA TYR A 97 9.86 -19.18 -11.56
C TYR A 97 8.46 -19.48 -12.07
N GLU A 98 7.54 -19.73 -11.15
CA GLU A 98 6.13 -19.89 -11.46
C GLU A 98 5.40 -18.55 -11.43
N PRO A 99 4.40 -18.35 -12.32
CA PRO A 99 3.52 -17.18 -12.21
C PRO A 99 2.76 -17.14 -10.86
N PRO A 100 2.54 -15.94 -10.30
CA PRO A 100 2.82 -14.63 -10.89
C PRO A 100 4.26 -14.17 -10.63
N LEU A 101 4.95 -13.71 -11.66
CA LEU A 101 6.30 -13.14 -11.55
C LEU A 101 6.34 -11.81 -10.77
N ILE A 102 5.19 -11.18 -10.60
CA ILE A 102 5.03 -9.93 -9.84
C ILE A 102 4.11 -10.19 -8.67
N ASN A 103 4.62 -9.98 -7.46
CA ASN A 103 3.88 -10.11 -6.22
C ASN A 103 3.61 -8.75 -5.59
N VAL A 104 2.40 -8.53 -5.09
CA VAL A 104 1.99 -7.31 -4.41
C VAL A 104 1.74 -7.59 -2.93
N ILE A 105 2.58 -7.01 -2.07
CA ILE A 105 2.36 -7.05 -0.62
C ILE A 105 1.20 -6.11 -0.30
N LYS A 106 -0.01 -6.64 -0.17
CA LYS A 106 -1.26 -5.86 -0.05
C LYS A 106 -1.23 -4.89 1.13
N PHE A 107 -0.76 -5.31 2.28
CA PHE A 107 -0.68 -4.47 3.48
C PHE A 107 0.49 -3.45 3.45
N ALA A 108 1.41 -3.56 2.48
CA ALA A 108 2.43 -2.55 2.24
C ALA A 108 1.92 -1.37 1.41
N CYS A 109 0.78 -1.52 0.75
CA CYS A 109 0.18 -0.48 -0.05
C CYS A 109 -0.65 0.45 0.86
N ASN A 110 -0.35 1.73 0.86
CA ASN A 110 -1.31 2.71 1.37
C ASN A 110 -2.52 2.67 0.46
N LYS A 111 -3.70 2.56 1.06
CA LYS A 111 -4.95 2.58 0.31
C LYS A 111 -4.94 3.82 -0.59
N CYS A 112 -4.99 3.62 -1.90
CA CYS A 112 -5.12 4.72 -2.82
C CYS A 112 -6.37 5.52 -2.45
N PRO A 113 -6.31 6.84 -2.41
CA PRO A 113 -7.50 7.63 -2.17
C PRO A 113 -8.55 7.24 -3.22
N GLU A 114 -9.71 6.84 -2.75
CA GLU A 114 -10.84 6.62 -3.64
C GLU A 114 -11.13 7.96 -4.31
N LYS A 115 -11.33 7.96 -5.62
CA LYS A 115 -11.80 9.16 -6.32
C LYS A 115 -13.18 9.52 -5.75
N ILE A 116 -13.21 10.44 -4.83
CA ILE A 116 -14.44 10.88 -4.15
C ILE A 116 -14.62 12.35 -4.45
N ILE A 117 -15.83 12.74 -4.84
CA ILE A 117 -16.17 14.14 -4.97
C ILE A 117 -16.79 14.59 -3.64
N LYS A 118 -16.16 15.60 -3.01
CA LYS A 118 -16.56 16.11 -1.69
C LYS A 118 -16.90 17.57 -1.76
N VAL A 119 -17.88 17.98 -0.96
CA VAL A 119 -18.21 19.38 -0.68
C VAL A 119 -17.39 19.83 0.54
N THR A 120 -16.64 20.90 0.38
CA THR A 120 -15.81 21.48 1.44
C THR A 120 -16.61 22.50 2.28
N SER A 121 -15.99 23.00 3.36
CA SER A 121 -16.55 24.09 4.18
C SER A 121 -16.74 25.41 3.44
N MET A 122 -16.13 25.56 2.27
CA MET A 122 -16.27 26.74 1.41
C MET A 122 -17.62 26.85 0.70
N CYS A 123 -18.50 25.85 0.82
CA CYS A 123 -19.83 25.89 0.20
C CYS A 123 -20.67 27.02 0.80
N GLN A 124 -21.04 27.98 -0.04
CA GLN A 124 -21.84 29.17 0.35
C GLN A 124 -23.33 28.94 0.29
N GLY A 125 -23.79 27.73 -0.09
CA GLY A 125 -25.21 27.50 -0.18
C GLY A 125 -25.91 28.38 -1.20
N CYS A 126 -25.30 28.62 -2.37
CA CYS A 126 -25.80 29.55 -3.37
C CYS A 126 -27.24 29.21 -3.82
N LEU A 127 -28.07 30.21 -4.02
CA LEU A 127 -29.50 30.06 -4.37
C LEU A 127 -29.74 29.29 -5.66
N ALA A 128 -28.87 29.48 -6.66
CA ALA A 128 -29.02 28.86 -7.97
C ALA A 128 -28.66 27.38 -8.03
N HIS A 129 -28.01 26.83 -7.00
CA HIS A 129 -27.57 25.43 -6.90
C HIS A 129 -26.97 24.83 -8.19
N PRO A 130 -26.03 25.49 -8.89
CA PRO A 130 -25.55 25.04 -10.20
C PRO A 130 -24.92 23.65 -10.17
N CYS A 131 -24.36 23.26 -9.04
CA CYS A 131 -23.81 21.91 -8.83
C CYS A 131 -24.91 20.83 -8.86
N GLN A 132 -26.10 21.12 -8.37
CA GLN A 132 -27.23 20.21 -8.38
C GLN A 132 -27.82 20.10 -9.80
N GLU A 133 -28.00 21.22 -10.47
CA GLU A 133 -28.55 21.28 -11.84
C GLU A 133 -27.67 20.54 -12.85
N VAL A 134 -26.36 20.64 -12.73
CA VAL A 134 -25.41 20.00 -13.68
C VAL A 134 -25.25 18.49 -13.42
N CYS A 135 -25.80 17.97 -12.32
CA CYS A 135 -25.59 16.57 -11.93
C CYS A 135 -26.49 15.61 -12.72
N PRO A 136 -25.93 14.78 -13.65
CA PRO A 136 -26.74 13.90 -14.49
C PRO A 136 -27.43 12.77 -13.72
N LYS A 137 -26.91 12.44 -12.54
CA LYS A 137 -27.46 11.39 -11.65
C LYS A 137 -28.28 11.93 -10.50
N LYS A 138 -28.48 13.26 -10.43
CA LYS A 138 -29.19 13.92 -9.33
C LYS A 138 -28.67 13.51 -7.94
N ALA A 139 -27.38 13.21 -7.86
CA ALA A 139 -26.70 12.76 -6.64
C ALA A 139 -26.41 13.90 -5.66
N ILE A 140 -26.81 15.13 -5.95
CA ILE A 140 -26.57 16.30 -5.10
C ILE A 140 -27.89 16.77 -4.51
N SER A 141 -27.97 16.77 -3.19
CA SER A 141 -29.07 17.32 -2.41
C SER A 141 -28.61 18.55 -1.62
N PHE A 142 -29.54 19.33 -1.17
CA PHE A 142 -29.27 20.52 -0.37
C PHE A 142 -29.82 20.32 1.03
N ARG A 143 -28.95 20.39 2.04
CA ARG A 143 -29.34 20.21 3.46
C ARG A 143 -28.56 21.18 4.33
N ASN A 144 -29.22 21.77 5.33
CA ASN A 144 -28.61 22.68 6.32
C ASN A 144 -27.77 23.80 5.66
N GLY A 145 -28.27 24.39 4.57
CA GLY A 145 -27.61 25.48 3.87
C GLY A 145 -26.39 25.09 3.05
N ARG A 146 -26.16 23.79 2.79
CA ARG A 146 -25.01 23.28 2.01
C ARG A 146 -25.40 22.17 1.06
N SER A 147 -24.68 22.07 -0.02
CA SER A 147 -24.78 20.91 -0.92
C SER A 147 -24.22 19.66 -0.27
N HIS A 148 -24.88 18.54 -0.47
CA HIS A 148 -24.51 17.22 -0.01
C HIS A 148 -24.48 16.26 -1.18
N ILE A 149 -23.41 15.48 -1.32
CA ILE A 149 -23.23 14.53 -2.44
C ILE A 149 -23.43 13.12 -1.91
N ASP A 150 -24.42 12.44 -2.46
CA ASP A 150 -24.62 11.01 -2.27
C ASP A 150 -23.55 10.25 -3.05
N GLN A 151 -22.66 9.55 -2.33
CA GLN A 151 -21.53 8.85 -2.92
C GLN A 151 -21.92 7.57 -3.67
N ASP A 152 -23.09 6.98 -3.33
CA ASP A 152 -23.58 5.75 -3.97
C ASP A 152 -24.20 6.07 -5.34
N LEU A 153 -24.84 7.22 -5.46
CA LEU A 153 -25.39 7.72 -6.72
C LEU A 153 -24.36 8.44 -7.59
N CYS A 154 -23.28 8.91 -6.98
CA CYS A 154 -22.28 9.74 -7.65
C CYS A 154 -21.37 8.94 -8.59
N ILE A 155 -21.47 9.17 -9.87
CA ILE A 155 -20.59 8.56 -10.90
C ILE A 155 -19.21 9.23 -11.03
N LYS A 156 -18.89 10.17 -10.17
CA LYS A 156 -17.58 10.85 -10.08
C LYS A 156 -17.16 11.57 -11.38
N CYS A 157 -18.12 12.05 -12.18
CA CYS A 157 -17.86 12.70 -13.48
C CYS A 157 -17.15 14.06 -13.38
N GLY A 158 -17.25 14.74 -12.23
CA GLY A 158 -16.56 16.02 -11.97
C GLY A 158 -17.29 17.28 -12.48
N ARG A 159 -18.44 17.19 -13.13
CA ARG A 159 -19.15 18.37 -13.65
C ARG A 159 -19.46 19.41 -12.59
N CYS A 160 -19.88 18.97 -11.38
CA CYS A 160 -20.15 19.86 -10.25
C CYS A 160 -18.89 20.58 -9.74
N VAL A 161 -17.71 19.99 -9.90
CA VAL A 161 -16.43 20.62 -9.53
C VAL A 161 -16.17 21.85 -10.39
N THR A 162 -16.29 21.70 -11.72
CA THR A 162 -16.03 22.78 -12.69
C THR A 162 -17.12 23.87 -12.68
N THR A 163 -18.34 23.52 -12.26
CA THR A 163 -19.48 24.45 -12.25
C THR A 163 -19.56 25.27 -10.97
N CYS A 164 -18.89 24.85 -9.89
CA CYS A 164 -18.97 25.55 -8.61
C CYS A 164 -18.20 26.89 -8.67
N PRO A 165 -18.87 28.05 -8.53
CA PRO A 165 -18.18 29.35 -8.61
C PRO A 165 -17.28 29.63 -7.41
N TYR A 166 -17.46 28.89 -6.31
CA TYR A 166 -16.69 29.05 -5.07
C TYR A 166 -15.60 27.99 -4.91
N ASN A 167 -15.38 27.12 -5.92
CA ASN A 167 -14.45 25.99 -5.83
C ASN A 167 -14.65 25.14 -4.56
N ALA A 168 -15.89 25.07 -4.07
CA ALA A 168 -16.23 24.37 -2.85
C ALA A 168 -16.38 22.86 -3.03
N ILE A 169 -16.30 22.34 -4.25
CA ILE A 169 -16.39 20.91 -4.56
C ILE A 169 -15.06 20.45 -5.12
N VAL A 170 -14.48 19.45 -4.47
CA VAL A 170 -13.17 18.90 -4.81
C VAL A 170 -13.26 17.42 -5.18
N LYS A 171 -12.28 16.96 -5.98
CA LYS A 171 -12.17 15.58 -6.46
C LYS A 171 -10.93 14.92 -5.85
#